data_9d3169493244f0d29c8f9b741fe8d54b
#
_entry.id   9d3169493244f0d29c8f9b741fe8d54b
#
_cell.length_a   1.000
_cell.length_b   1.000
_cell.length_c   1.000
_cell.angle_alpha   90.00
_cell.angle_beta   90.00
_cell.angle_gamma   90.00
#
_symmetry.space_group_name_H-M   'P 1'
#
loop_
_entity.id
_entity.type
_entity.pdbx_description
1 polymer ?
#
loop_
_entity_poly.entity_id
_entity_poly.type
_entity_poly.pdbx_seq_one_letter_code
_entity_poly.pdbx_strand_id
1 'polypeptide(L)'
;MNIKSYKYSLYDFANSAFTTVIITFVFSNYFVESIVQDMVNGQAYWGWAISISGLCIAFSGPFLGNLADKKNLNSIILKTSTYLCILFTAALWFAKPSSEYILFTLIIVCLANYFYELSSMFYNSLLIHSADKQHVGKVSGFAFALGYLGGIITLILTIILLIQSNYLIDLDQKINFRSSAIFVALWFLIFSYPLLNQTKYKKVKLNKKKSNSLKKILWNNGLTNTTRFLFARLLYADGLNTIFVMGGIF
;
A
#
# COMPACT_ATOMS: atom_id res chain seq x y z
N MET A 1 -1.22 25.64 0.86
CA MET A 1 -0.49 24.40 1.24
C MET A 1 0.98 24.71 1.37
N ASN A 2 1.63 24.20 2.38
CA ASN A 2 3.09 24.35 2.53
C ASN A 2 3.82 23.21 1.79
N ILE A 3 5.15 23.35 1.62
CA ILE A 3 5.97 22.34 0.92
C ILE A 3 5.86 20.95 1.55
N LYS A 4 5.65 20.85 2.88
CA LYS A 4 5.51 19.55 3.57
C LYS A 4 4.20 18.87 3.20
N SER A 5 3.10 19.62 3.14
CA SER A 5 1.80 19.10 2.70
C SER A 5 1.86 18.58 1.27
N TYR A 6 2.57 19.28 0.39
CA TYR A 6 2.73 18.86 -1.01
C TYR A 6 3.52 17.54 -1.12
N LYS A 7 4.65 17.43 -0.39
CA LYS A 7 5.45 16.19 -0.36
C LYS A 7 4.66 15.01 0.23
N TYR A 8 3.84 15.28 1.24
CA TYR A 8 2.93 14.29 1.81
C TYR A 8 1.93 13.80 0.76
N SER A 9 1.26 14.70 0.07
CA SER A 9 0.28 14.34 -0.96
C SER A 9 0.90 13.63 -2.17
N LEU A 10 2.15 13.96 -2.52
CA LEU A 10 2.87 13.31 -3.61
C LEU A 10 3.20 11.84 -3.30
N TYR A 11 3.34 11.49 -2.02
CA TYR A 11 3.52 10.09 -1.62
C TYR A 11 2.27 9.26 -1.91
N ASP A 12 1.07 9.82 -1.72
CA ASP A 12 -0.19 9.14 -2.04
C ASP A 12 -0.35 8.91 -3.55
N PHE A 13 0.05 9.91 -4.34
CA PHE A 13 0.17 9.78 -5.79
C PHE A 13 1.13 8.64 -6.20
N ALA A 14 2.20 8.44 -5.45
CA ALA A 14 3.20 7.41 -5.71
C ALA A 14 2.69 6.02 -5.38
N ASN A 15 2.14 5.82 -4.17
CA ASN A 15 1.81 4.51 -3.64
C ASN A 15 0.55 3.89 -4.27
N SER A 16 -0.37 4.72 -4.78
CA SER A 16 -1.59 4.25 -5.44
C SER A 16 -1.32 3.45 -6.72
N ALA A 17 -0.16 3.62 -7.34
CA ALA A 17 0.26 2.79 -8.47
C ALA A 17 0.34 1.31 -8.11
N PHE A 18 0.84 0.98 -6.92
CA PHE A 18 0.96 -0.40 -6.46
C PHE A 18 -0.41 -1.08 -6.34
N THR A 19 -1.35 -0.46 -5.63
CA THR A 19 -2.69 -1.04 -5.46
C THR A 19 -3.42 -1.16 -6.79
N THR A 20 -3.37 -0.13 -7.63
CA THR A 20 -4.12 -0.11 -8.88
C THR A 20 -3.56 -1.09 -9.91
N VAL A 21 -2.26 -1.05 -10.18
CA VAL A 21 -1.65 -1.84 -11.26
C VAL A 21 -1.31 -3.25 -10.81
N ILE A 22 -0.72 -3.41 -9.61
CA ILE A 22 -0.26 -4.73 -9.14
C ILE A 22 -1.40 -5.50 -8.50
N ILE A 23 -2.07 -4.91 -7.50
CA ILE A 23 -3.04 -5.67 -6.69
C ILE A 23 -4.36 -5.85 -7.42
N THR A 24 -4.85 -4.82 -8.14
CA THR A 24 -6.23 -4.83 -8.64
C THR A 24 -6.35 -5.22 -10.11
N PHE A 25 -5.64 -4.55 -11.04
CA PHE A 25 -6.05 -4.61 -12.45
C PHE A 25 -5.09 -5.37 -13.39
N VAL A 26 -3.79 -5.19 -13.30
CA VAL A 26 -2.89 -5.69 -14.34
C VAL A 26 -2.17 -6.96 -13.90
N PHE A 27 -1.42 -6.90 -12.82
CA PHE A 27 -0.59 -8.02 -12.42
C PHE A 27 -1.41 -9.15 -11.79
N SER A 28 -2.51 -8.84 -11.09
CA SER A 28 -3.46 -9.83 -10.57
C SER A 28 -4.08 -10.67 -11.69
N ASN A 29 -4.54 -10.02 -12.77
CA ASN A 29 -5.07 -10.72 -13.94
C ASN A 29 -3.99 -11.55 -14.66
N TYR A 30 -2.78 -11.00 -14.81
CA TYR A 30 -1.65 -11.74 -15.34
C TYR A 30 -1.35 -13.01 -14.51
N PHE A 31 -1.39 -12.91 -13.19
CA PHE A 31 -1.19 -14.07 -12.31
C PHE A 31 -2.26 -15.14 -12.54
N VAL A 32 -3.53 -14.75 -12.57
CA VAL A 32 -4.65 -15.69 -12.74
C VAL A 32 -4.65 -16.32 -14.12
N GLU A 33 -4.54 -15.53 -15.17
CA GLU A 33 -4.68 -16.00 -16.56
C GLU A 33 -3.43 -16.66 -17.13
N SER A 34 -2.24 -16.18 -16.76
CA SER A 34 -0.99 -16.61 -17.41
C SER A 34 -0.10 -17.49 -16.54
N ILE A 35 -0.11 -17.31 -15.20
CA ILE A 35 0.71 -18.11 -14.30
C ILE A 35 -0.06 -19.32 -13.80
N VAL A 36 -1.29 -19.12 -13.26
CA VAL A 36 -2.11 -20.22 -12.73
C VAL A 36 -2.88 -20.94 -13.84
N GLN A 37 -3.36 -20.20 -14.84
CA GLN A 37 -4.16 -20.69 -15.96
C GLN A 37 -5.47 -21.38 -15.53
N ASP A 38 -5.96 -21.02 -14.34
CA ASP A 38 -7.21 -21.46 -13.76
C ASP A 38 -7.82 -20.29 -13.00
N MET A 39 -8.97 -19.82 -13.46
CA MET A 39 -9.58 -18.60 -12.94
C MET A 39 -10.01 -18.75 -11.47
N VAL A 40 -10.61 -19.89 -11.11
CA VAL A 40 -11.12 -20.16 -9.76
C VAL A 40 -9.98 -20.30 -8.75
N ASN A 41 -9.01 -21.15 -9.08
CA ASN A 41 -7.86 -21.38 -8.21
C ASN A 41 -6.95 -20.14 -8.13
N GLY A 42 -6.75 -19.45 -9.26
CA GLY A 42 -5.92 -18.23 -9.30
C GLY A 42 -6.47 -17.12 -8.43
N GLN A 43 -7.79 -16.87 -8.48
CA GLN A 43 -8.47 -15.91 -7.61
C GLN A 43 -8.34 -16.30 -6.14
N ALA A 44 -8.55 -17.59 -5.81
CA ALA A 44 -8.42 -18.08 -4.45
C ALA A 44 -7.00 -17.91 -3.91
N TYR A 45 -5.97 -18.28 -4.69
CA TYR A 45 -4.57 -18.14 -4.30
C TYR A 45 -4.18 -16.67 -4.09
N TRP A 46 -4.61 -15.78 -4.99
CA TRP A 46 -4.40 -14.34 -4.85
C TRP A 46 -5.03 -13.80 -3.57
N GLY A 47 -6.30 -14.14 -3.33
CA GLY A 47 -7.02 -13.76 -2.11
C GLY A 47 -6.33 -14.27 -0.85
N TRP A 48 -5.81 -15.50 -0.83
CA TRP A 48 -5.04 -16.04 0.29
C TRP A 48 -3.76 -15.26 0.54
N ALA A 49 -3.00 -14.90 -0.50
CA ALA A 49 -1.76 -14.14 -0.34
C ALA A 49 -2.02 -12.76 0.28
N ILE A 50 -3.06 -12.06 -0.19
CA ILE A 50 -3.45 -10.74 0.34
C ILE A 50 -3.97 -10.88 1.79
N SER A 51 -4.78 -11.90 2.08
CA SER A 51 -5.30 -12.14 3.43
C SER A 51 -4.20 -12.47 4.44
N ILE A 52 -3.22 -13.28 4.06
CA ILE A 52 -2.05 -13.60 4.91
C ILE A 52 -1.25 -12.34 5.20
N SER A 53 -0.98 -11.49 4.20
CA SER A 53 -0.29 -10.21 4.44
C SER A 53 -1.09 -9.29 5.36
N GLY A 54 -2.41 -9.24 5.21
CA GLY A 54 -3.32 -8.51 6.10
C GLY A 54 -3.29 -9.00 7.54
N LEU A 55 -3.28 -10.31 7.74
CA LEU A 55 -3.11 -10.91 9.08
C LEU A 55 -1.74 -10.57 9.68
N CYS A 56 -0.67 -10.67 8.90
CA CYS A 56 0.66 -10.30 9.37
C CYS A 56 0.74 -8.85 9.83
N ILE A 57 0.13 -7.91 9.10
CA ILE A 57 0.10 -6.50 9.50
C ILE A 57 -0.80 -6.27 10.72
N ALA A 58 -1.92 -6.97 10.84
CA ALA A 58 -2.82 -6.86 11.98
C ALA A 58 -2.11 -7.25 13.30
N PHE A 59 -1.26 -8.27 13.28
CA PHE A 59 -0.48 -8.66 14.45
C PHE A 59 0.76 -7.80 14.67
N SER A 60 1.52 -7.51 13.63
CA SER A 60 2.80 -6.77 13.75
C SER A 60 2.60 -5.26 13.90
N GLY A 61 1.55 -4.69 13.31
CA GLY A 61 1.30 -3.25 13.26
C GLY A 61 1.23 -2.58 14.64
N PRO A 62 0.43 -3.06 15.60
CA PRO A 62 0.38 -2.48 16.95
C PRO A 62 1.73 -2.56 17.69
N PHE A 63 2.48 -3.64 17.50
CA PHE A 63 3.80 -3.81 18.11
C PHE A 63 4.82 -2.84 17.49
N LEU A 64 4.89 -2.78 16.16
CA LEU A 64 5.79 -1.88 15.44
C LEU A 64 5.43 -0.41 15.68
N GLY A 65 4.13 -0.07 15.74
CA GLY A 65 3.66 1.26 16.07
C GLY A 65 4.12 1.70 17.47
N ASN A 66 3.91 0.87 18.48
CA ASN A 66 4.36 1.17 19.86
C ASN A 66 5.90 1.31 19.95
N LEU A 67 6.65 0.44 19.25
CA LEU A 67 8.10 0.52 19.18
C LEU A 67 8.56 1.82 18.50
N ALA A 68 7.91 2.17 17.39
CA ALA A 68 8.19 3.37 16.62
C ALA A 68 7.94 4.64 17.44
N ASP A 69 6.84 4.70 18.17
CA ASP A 69 6.50 5.85 19.03
C ASP A 69 7.48 6.01 20.19
N LYS A 70 7.85 4.91 20.85
CA LYS A 70 8.83 4.92 21.96
C LYS A 70 10.21 5.36 21.52
N LYS A 71 10.66 4.91 20.35
CA LYS A 71 12.03 5.15 19.84
C LYS A 71 12.11 6.25 18.78
N ASN A 72 10.99 6.91 18.43
CA ASN A 72 10.89 7.89 17.32
C ASN A 72 11.39 7.32 15.97
N LEU A 73 11.01 6.08 15.66
CA LEU A 73 11.43 5.36 14.45
C LEU A 73 10.42 5.49 13.29
N ASN A 74 9.35 6.27 13.43
CA ASN A 74 8.26 6.38 12.44
C ASN A 74 8.79 6.67 11.03
N SER A 75 9.72 7.62 10.89
CA SER A 75 10.32 7.96 9.61
C SER A 75 11.23 6.86 9.05
N ILE A 76 11.95 6.16 9.91
CA ILE A 76 12.85 5.07 9.50
C ILE A 76 12.01 3.90 9.01
N ILE A 77 10.98 3.51 9.77
CA ILE A 77 10.11 2.39 9.38
C ILE A 77 9.35 2.71 8.08
N LEU A 78 8.81 3.92 7.94
CA LEU A 78 8.20 4.35 6.68
C LEU A 78 9.18 4.18 5.52
N LYS A 79 10.40 4.69 5.68
CA LYS A 79 11.42 4.65 4.63
C LYS A 79 11.82 3.23 4.26
N THR A 80 12.10 2.39 5.26
CA THR A 80 12.50 1.00 5.02
C THR A 80 11.37 0.17 4.43
N SER A 81 10.13 0.30 4.95
CA SER A 81 8.99 -0.43 4.41
C SER A 81 8.66 0.00 2.98
N THR A 82 8.75 1.31 2.66
CA THR A 82 8.56 1.77 1.27
C THR A 82 9.61 1.17 0.33
N TYR A 83 10.89 1.19 0.70
CA TYR A 83 11.92 0.60 -0.16
C TYR A 83 11.80 -0.92 -0.29
N LEU A 84 11.39 -1.62 0.76
CA LEU A 84 11.15 -3.06 0.68
C LEU A 84 9.93 -3.37 -0.20
N CYS A 85 8.85 -2.59 -0.11
CA CYS A 85 7.72 -2.71 -1.03
C CYS A 85 8.17 -2.53 -2.49
N ILE A 86 8.95 -1.48 -2.78
CA ILE A 86 9.48 -1.21 -4.12
C ILE A 86 10.36 -2.38 -4.61
N LEU A 87 11.23 -2.90 -3.74
CA LEU A 87 12.10 -4.03 -4.07
C LEU A 87 11.31 -5.30 -4.42
N PHE A 88 10.33 -5.67 -3.57
CA PHE A 88 9.49 -6.84 -3.83
C PHE A 88 8.58 -6.63 -5.04
N THR A 89 8.08 -5.41 -5.26
CA THR A 89 7.34 -5.09 -6.49
C THR A 89 8.22 -5.27 -7.73
N ALA A 90 9.46 -4.79 -7.72
CA ALA A 90 10.39 -5.01 -8.82
C ALA A 90 10.73 -6.50 -9.02
N ALA A 91 10.82 -7.28 -7.93
CA ALA A 91 11.08 -8.73 -7.98
C ALA A 91 9.96 -9.52 -8.70
N LEU A 92 8.75 -9.00 -8.80
CA LEU A 92 7.67 -9.60 -9.59
C LEU A 92 8.00 -9.70 -11.09
N TRP A 93 8.97 -8.96 -11.58
CA TRP A 93 9.52 -9.12 -12.92
C TRP A 93 9.97 -10.55 -13.23
N PHE A 94 10.45 -11.29 -12.22
CA PHE A 94 10.93 -12.66 -12.39
C PHE A 94 9.80 -13.69 -12.43
N ALA A 95 8.56 -13.32 -12.17
CA ALA A 95 7.40 -14.20 -12.27
C ALA A 95 7.06 -14.51 -13.74
N LYS A 96 7.53 -15.65 -14.25
CA LYS A 96 7.26 -16.10 -15.61
C LYS A 96 5.89 -16.75 -15.72
N PRO A 97 5.27 -16.81 -16.94
CA PRO A 97 3.97 -17.42 -17.17
C PRO A 97 4.04 -18.96 -17.17
N SER A 98 4.32 -19.54 -16.01
CA SER A 98 4.41 -20.98 -15.77
C SER A 98 3.95 -21.30 -14.34
N SER A 99 3.32 -22.45 -14.16
CA SER A 99 2.82 -22.93 -12.87
C SER A 99 3.92 -23.10 -11.81
N GLU A 100 5.17 -23.29 -12.22
CA GLU A 100 6.34 -23.35 -11.33
C GLU A 100 6.54 -22.03 -10.55
N TYR A 101 6.07 -20.90 -11.11
CA TYR A 101 6.21 -19.57 -10.49
C TYR A 101 5.04 -19.18 -9.57
N ILE A 102 4.03 -20.04 -9.38
CA ILE A 102 2.87 -19.75 -8.52
C ILE A 102 3.33 -19.40 -7.11
N LEU A 103 4.06 -20.31 -6.45
CA LEU A 103 4.50 -20.11 -5.06
C LEU A 103 5.43 -18.90 -4.93
N PHE A 104 6.38 -18.74 -5.87
CA PHE A 104 7.26 -17.58 -5.91
C PHE A 104 6.47 -16.27 -5.96
N THR A 105 5.52 -16.17 -6.89
CA THR A 105 4.70 -14.98 -7.09
C THR A 105 3.87 -14.65 -5.85
N LEU A 106 3.23 -15.65 -5.24
CA LEU A 106 2.42 -15.47 -4.03
C LEU A 106 3.25 -14.98 -2.84
N ILE A 107 4.45 -15.54 -2.64
CA ILE A 107 5.35 -15.09 -1.57
C ILE A 107 5.76 -13.63 -1.81
N ILE A 108 6.18 -13.29 -3.02
CA ILE A 108 6.64 -11.92 -3.33
C ILE A 108 5.49 -10.92 -3.23
N VAL A 109 4.30 -11.23 -3.72
CA VAL A 109 3.11 -10.38 -3.59
C VAL A 109 2.73 -10.21 -2.12
N CYS A 110 2.72 -11.28 -1.33
CA CYS A 110 2.43 -11.23 0.10
C CYS A 110 3.41 -10.29 0.83
N LEU A 111 4.71 -10.39 0.55
CA LEU A 111 5.73 -9.51 1.13
C LEU A 111 5.59 -8.06 0.65
N ALA A 112 5.38 -7.85 -0.65
CA ALA A 112 5.17 -6.53 -1.22
C ALA A 112 3.96 -5.83 -0.57
N ASN A 113 2.83 -6.54 -0.47
CA ASN A 113 1.61 -6.02 0.14
C ASN A 113 1.77 -5.79 1.65
N TYR A 114 2.44 -6.67 2.38
CA TYR A 114 2.77 -6.45 3.78
C TYR A 114 3.55 -5.14 4.00
N PHE A 115 4.60 -4.91 3.21
CA PHE A 115 5.40 -3.69 3.32
C PHE A 115 4.68 -2.45 2.80
N TYR A 116 3.78 -2.61 1.83
CA TYR A 116 2.87 -1.56 1.38
C TYR A 116 1.95 -1.10 2.53
N GLU A 117 1.24 -2.02 3.17
CA GLU A 117 0.34 -1.74 4.28
C GLU A 117 1.10 -1.13 5.48
N LEU A 118 2.28 -1.68 5.79
CA LEU A 118 3.14 -1.14 6.83
C LEU A 118 3.56 0.31 6.51
N SER A 119 3.97 0.58 5.28
CA SER A 119 4.33 1.93 4.86
C SER A 119 3.15 2.89 4.91
N SER A 120 1.97 2.46 4.50
CA SER A 120 0.72 3.23 4.54
C SER A 120 0.31 3.58 5.98
N MET A 121 0.47 2.65 6.92
CA MET A 121 0.22 2.90 8.34
C MET A 121 1.11 4.04 8.89
N PHE A 122 2.40 4.01 8.59
CA PHE A 122 3.34 5.04 9.03
C PHE A 122 3.18 6.35 8.25
N TYR A 123 2.87 6.29 6.95
CA TYR A 123 2.50 7.45 6.15
C TYR A 123 1.31 8.20 6.73
N ASN A 124 0.23 7.50 7.06
CA ASN A 124 -0.96 8.09 7.67
C ASN A 124 -0.66 8.77 9.01
N SER A 125 0.26 8.22 9.80
CA SER A 125 0.69 8.83 11.06
C SER A 125 1.38 10.19 10.89
N LEU A 126 1.97 10.45 9.71
CA LEU A 126 2.67 11.69 9.41
C LEU A 126 1.74 12.85 9.02
N LEU A 127 0.46 12.60 8.74
CA LEU A 127 -0.51 13.62 8.33
C LEU A 127 -0.54 14.81 9.32
N ILE A 128 -0.60 14.52 10.62
CA ILE A 128 -0.64 15.56 11.67
C ILE A 128 0.65 16.39 11.79
N HIS A 129 1.75 15.91 11.21
CA HIS A 129 3.04 16.62 11.14
C HIS A 129 3.25 17.35 9.81
N SER A 130 2.46 17.00 8.81
CA SER A 130 2.53 17.53 7.44
C SER A 130 1.57 18.68 7.18
N ALA A 131 0.61 18.90 8.09
CA ALA A 131 -0.42 19.93 7.98
C ALA A 131 -0.58 20.71 9.29
N ASP A 132 -0.99 21.97 9.20
CA ASP A 132 -1.44 22.74 10.35
C ASP A 132 -2.78 22.19 10.84
N LYS A 133 -3.02 22.26 12.16
CA LYS A 133 -4.22 21.66 12.79
C LYS A 133 -5.54 22.03 12.11
N GLN A 134 -5.65 23.27 11.61
CA GLN A 134 -6.86 23.76 10.92
C GLN A 134 -7.00 23.22 9.48
N HIS A 135 -5.93 22.71 8.87
CA HIS A 135 -5.88 22.31 7.47
C HIS A 135 -5.66 20.80 7.26
N VAL A 136 -5.66 20.00 8.33
CA VAL A 136 -5.43 18.53 8.27
C VAL A 136 -6.40 17.86 7.30
N GLY A 137 -7.70 18.17 7.38
CA GLY A 137 -8.71 17.61 6.49
C GLY A 137 -8.50 18.00 5.02
N LYS A 138 -8.10 19.27 4.77
CA LYS A 138 -7.81 19.76 3.41
C LYS A 138 -6.60 19.04 2.81
N VAL A 139 -5.53 18.85 3.60
CA VAL A 139 -4.32 18.14 3.14
C VAL A 139 -4.61 16.66 2.90
N SER A 140 -5.37 16.02 3.80
CA SER A 140 -5.78 14.62 3.63
C SER A 140 -6.65 14.43 2.38
N GLY A 141 -7.66 15.28 2.16
CA GLY A 141 -8.51 15.20 0.96
C GLY A 141 -7.74 15.45 -0.33
N PHE A 142 -6.79 16.40 -0.33
CA PHE A 142 -5.95 16.66 -1.47
C PHE A 142 -4.98 15.51 -1.77
N ALA A 143 -4.38 14.90 -0.74
CA ALA A 143 -3.54 13.72 -0.88
C ALA A 143 -4.32 12.55 -1.49
N PHE A 144 -5.52 12.29 -0.97
CA PHE A 144 -6.41 11.26 -1.47
C PHE A 144 -6.80 11.47 -2.94
N ALA A 145 -7.15 12.71 -3.33
CA ALA A 145 -7.44 13.04 -4.72
C ALA A 145 -6.23 12.82 -5.63
N LEU A 146 -5.03 13.23 -5.20
CA LEU A 146 -3.80 12.95 -5.93
C LEU A 146 -3.51 11.45 -6.02
N GLY A 147 -3.80 10.68 -4.98
CA GLY A 147 -3.67 9.22 -5.00
C GLY A 147 -4.51 8.59 -6.11
N TYR A 148 -5.79 8.94 -6.22
CA TYR A 148 -6.63 8.46 -7.32
C TYR A 148 -6.11 8.86 -8.69
N LEU A 149 -5.67 10.11 -8.86
CA LEU A 149 -5.05 10.55 -10.11
C LEU A 149 -3.79 9.76 -10.43
N GLY A 150 -2.95 9.49 -9.43
CA GLY A 150 -1.74 8.68 -9.58
C GLY A 150 -2.05 7.26 -10.03
N GLY A 151 -3.04 6.62 -9.41
CA GLY A 151 -3.50 5.27 -9.78
C GLY A 151 -4.05 5.23 -11.23
N ILE A 152 -4.91 6.17 -11.60
CA ILE A 152 -5.48 6.23 -12.95
C ILE A 152 -4.40 6.50 -13.99
N ILE A 153 -3.53 7.47 -13.77
CA ILE A 153 -2.46 7.81 -14.71
C ILE A 153 -1.50 6.62 -14.90
N THR A 154 -1.09 5.98 -13.81
CA THR A 154 -0.22 4.78 -13.90
C THR A 154 -0.90 3.64 -14.62
N LEU A 155 -2.18 3.40 -14.40
CA LEU A 155 -2.94 2.36 -15.09
C LEU A 155 -3.01 2.64 -16.60
N ILE A 156 -3.38 3.86 -16.99
CA ILE A 156 -3.45 4.27 -18.40
C ILE A 156 -2.07 4.13 -19.06
N LEU A 157 -1.01 4.63 -18.42
CA LEU A 157 0.34 4.51 -18.96
C LEU A 157 0.80 3.05 -19.07
N THR A 158 0.47 2.21 -18.10
CA THR A 158 0.77 0.77 -18.16
C THR A 158 0.08 0.11 -19.35
N ILE A 159 -1.21 0.39 -19.56
CA ILE A 159 -1.96 -0.19 -20.67
C ILE A 159 -1.40 0.29 -22.00
N ILE A 160 -1.23 1.59 -22.20
CA ILE A 160 -0.80 2.17 -23.47
C ILE A 160 0.66 1.82 -23.80
N LEU A 161 1.57 2.01 -22.85
CA LEU A 161 3.00 1.92 -23.12
C LEU A 161 3.54 0.49 -23.07
N LEU A 162 2.94 -0.37 -22.23
CA LEU A 162 3.46 -1.72 -21.99
C LEU A 162 2.57 -2.80 -22.62
N ILE A 163 1.26 -2.74 -22.42
CA ILE A 163 0.36 -3.83 -22.83
C ILE A 163 -0.03 -3.71 -24.29
N GLN A 164 -0.37 -2.51 -24.77
CA GLN A 164 -0.77 -2.28 -26.16
C GLN A 164 0.41 -2.01 -27.12
N SER A 165 1.61 -1.76 -26.57
CA SER A 165 2.77 -1.50 -27.43
C SER A 165 3.26 -2.77 -28.13
N ASN A 166 3.37 -2.72 -29.46
CA ASN A 166 3.89 -3.82 -30.26
C ASN A 166 5.40 -4.10 -30.04
N TYR A 167 6.11 -3.23 -29.31
CA TYR A 167 7.54 -3.31 -29.07
C TYR A 167 7.95 -4.34 -28.01
N LEU A 168 7.03 -4.73 -27.13
CA LEU A 168 7.29 -5.65 -26.01
C LEU A 168 6.51 -6.96 -26.12
N ILE A 169 5.97 -7.27 -27.31
CA ILE A 169 5.20 -8.49 -27.53
C ILE A 169 6.17 -9.65 -27.66
N ASP A 170 6.44 -10.31 -26.54
CA ASP A 170 6.90 -11.68 -26.48
C ASP A 170 5.74 -12.52 -25.95
N LEU A 171 5.07 -13.22 -26.86
CA LEU A 171 3.86 -14.00 -26.56
C LEU A 171 4.13 -15.09 -25.53
N ASP A 172 5.32 -15.70 -25.56
CA ASP A 172 5.66 -16.82 -24.70
C ASP A 172 6.03 -16.38 -23.28
N GLN A 173 6.70 -15.24 -23.13
CA GLN A 173 7.20 -14.77 -21.84
C GLN A 173 6.35 -13.70 -21.16
N LYS A 174 5.32 -13.18 -21.85
CA LYS A 174 4.46 -12.09 -21.34
C LYS A 174 5.25 -10.93 -20.74
N ILE A 175 6.34 -10.53 -21.41
CA ILE A 175 7.27 -9.49 -20.95
C ILE A 175 6.55 -8.17 -20.69
N ASN A 176 5.57 -7.82 -21.53
CA ASN A 176 4.75 -6.63 -21.39
C ASN A 176 4.04 -6.57 -20.02
N PHE A 177 3.41 -7.65 -19.56
CA PHE A 177 2.76 -7.68 -18.24
C PHE A 177 3.77 -7.64 -17.10
N ARG A 178 4.89 -8.35 -17.22
CA ARG A 178 5.97 -8.37 -16.23
C ARG A 178 6.64 -6.99 -16.08
N SER A 179 6.77 -6.24 -17.19
CA SER A 179 7.31 -4.87 -17.21
C SER A 179 6.48 -3.91 -16.36
N SER A 180 5.19 -4.18 -16.17
CA SER A 180 4.35 -3.36 -15.29
C SER A 180 4.86 -3.31 -13.85
N ALA A 181 5.47 -4.40 -13.36
CA ALA A 181 6.04 -4.45 -12.02
C ALA A 181 7.25 -3.51 -11.87
N ILE A 182 8.14 -3.50 -12.86
CA ILE A 182 9.29 -2.56 -12.89
C ILE A 182 8.80 -1.11 -13.01
N PHE A 183 7.84 -0.87 -13.89
CA PHE A 183 7.28 0.47 -14.10
C PHE A 183 6.68 1.02 -12.80
N VAL A 184 5.86 0.23 -12.10
CA VAL A 184 5.27 0.61 -10.82
C VAL A 184 6.33 0.83 -9.74
N ALA A 185 7.35 -0.03 -9.68
CA ALA A 185 8.45 0.12 -8.74
C ALA A 185 9.22 1.44 -8.96
N LEU A 186 9.52 1.79 -10.20
CA LEU A 186 10.17 3.06 -10.57
C LEU A 186 9.26 4.26 -10.28
N TRP A 187 7.98 4.18 -10.61
CA TRP A 187 7.00 5.21 -10.29
C TRP A 187 6.95 5.49 -8.79
N PHE A 188 6.81 4.42 -7.99
CA PHE A 188 6.76 4.55 -6.55
C PHE A 188 8.07 5.13 -5.99
N LEU A 189 9.23 4.70 -6.50
CA LEU A 189 10.52 5.23 -6.10
C LEU A 189 10.65 6.73 -6.37
N ILE A 190 10.33 7.17 -7.59
CA ILE A 190 10.52 8.56 -8.02
C ILE A 190 9.60 9.50 -7.22
N PHE A 191 8.32 9.20 -7.14
CA PHE A 191 7.34 10.10 -6.53
C PHE A 191 7.26 10.01 -5.00
N SER A 192 7.74 8.92 -4.38
CA SER A 192 7.87 8.84 -2.92
C SER A 192 9.14 9.53 -2.38
N TYR A 193 10.19 9.64 -3.20
CA TYR A 193 11.49 10.18 -2.80
C TYR A 193 11.43 11.54 -2.09
N PRO A 194 10.63 12.54 -2.54
CA PRO A 194 10.56 13.85 -1.88
C PRO A 194 10.08 13.80 -0.43
N LEU A 195 9.20 12.86 -0.08
CA LEU A 195 8.77 12.64 1.30
C LEU A 195 9.85 11.87 2.08
N LEU A 196 10.36 10.79 1.51
CA LEU A 196 11.33 9.91 2.18
C LEU A 196 12.67 10.60 2.48
N ASN A 197 13.06 11.55 1.65
CA ASN A 197 14.28 12.34 1.87
C ASN A 197 14.10 13.50 2.87
N GLN A 198 12.91 13.68 3.43
CA GLN A 198 12.63 14.69 4.43
C GLN A 198 13.17 14.26 5.81
N THR A 199 14.40 14.63 6.13
CA THR A 199 15.22 14.08 7.21
C THR A 199 14.82 14.48 8.64
N LYS A 200 13.88 15.40 8.85
CA LYS A 200 13.53 15.90 10.20
C LYS A 200 12.02 15.98 10.43
N TYR A 201 11.42 14.88 10.81
CA TYR A 201 10.19 14.98 11.59
C TYR A 201 10.55 15.44 12.99
N LYS A 202 9.95 16.56 13.43
CA LYS A 202 10.16 17.05 14.81
C LYS A 202 9.80 15.93 15.77
N LYS A 203 10.74 15.60 16.67
CA LYS A 203 10.46 14.68 17.79
C LYS A 203 9.21 15.18 18.50
N VAL A 204 8.14 14.41 18.46
CA VAL A 204 7.00 14.67 19.32
C VAL A 204 7.50 14.41 20.73
N LYS A 205 7.59 15.44 21.55
CA LYS A 205 7.72 15.26 22.99
C LYS A 205 6.43 14.57 23.43
N LEU A 206 6.49 13.26 23.57
CA LEU A 206 5.42 12.53 24.23
C LEU A 206 5.34 13.10 25.65
N ASN A 207 4.39 14.01 25.87
CA ASN A 207 4.00 14.31 27.22
C ASN A 207 3.58 12.98 27.84
N LYS A 208 4.32 12.55 28.86
CA LYS A 208 3.98 11.37 29.69
C LYS A 208 2.68 11.62 30.48
N LYS A 209 1.65 12.18 29.87
CA LYS A 209 0.31 12.12 30.42
C LYS A 209 -0.07 10.64 30.40
N LYS A 210 -0.36 10.13 31.62
CA LYS A 210 -0.81 8.77 31.93
C LYS A 210 -1.43 8.11 30.71
N SER A 211 -0.77 7.07 30.19
CA SER A 211 -1.36 6.18 29.22
C SER A 211 -2.68 5.67 29.82
N ASN A 212 -3.80 6.24 29.40
CA ASN A 212 -5.09 5.66 29.72
C ASN A 212 -5.03 4.23 29.20
N SER A 213 -5.23 3.25 30.08
CA SER A 213 -5.29 1.85 29.69
C SER A 213 -6.19 1.72 28.47
N LEU A 214 -5.76 0.99 27.43
CA LEU A 214 -6.56 0.71 26.23
C LEU A 214 -7.98 0.28 26.60
N LYS A 215 -8.13 -0.46 27.69
CA LYS A 215 -9.42 -0.85 28.26
C LYS A 215 -10.32 0.37 28.57
N LYS A 216 -9.79 1.47 29.11
CA LYS A 216 -10.57 2.69 29.40
C LYS A 216 -10.92 3.49 28.15
N ILE A 217 -10.08 3.41 27.12
CA ILE A 217 -10.36 4.08 25.83
C ILE A 217 -11.47 3.34 25.08
N LEU A 218 -11.47 2.00 25.13
CA LEU A 218 -12.42 1.16 24.40
C LEU A 218 -13.73 0.95 25.17
N TRP A 219 -13.65 0.84 26.51
CA TRP A 219 -14.79 0.53 27.37
C TRP A 219 -14.75 1.39 28.63
N ASN A 220 -15.74 2.25 28.78
CA ASN A 220 -15.94 3.10 29.95
C ASN A 220 -17.44 3.14 30.29
N ASN A 221 -17.89 2.19 31.11
CA ASN A 221 -19.34 1.97 31.42
C ASN A 221 -20.21 1.73 30.19
N GLY A 222 -19.62 1.13 29.13
CA GLY A 222 -20.23 0.86 27.83
C GLY A 222 -19.27 1.16 26.68
N LEU A 223 -19.68 0.86 25.45
CA LEU A 223 -18.92 1.14 24.24
C LEU A 223 -18.73 2.64 24.06
N THR A 224 -17.48 3.11 24.08
CA THR A 224 -17.18 4.52 23.84
C THR A 224 -17.44 4.92 22.39
N ASN A 225 -17.62 6.21 22.10
CA ASN A 225 -17.75 6.72 20.74
C ASN A 225 -16.53 6.36 19.86
N THR A 226 -15.34 6.31 20.48
CA THR A 226 -14.11 5.86 19.80
C THR A 226 -14.24 4.41 19.34
N THR A 227 -14.76 3.51 20.18
CA THR A 227 -14.95 2.10 19.80
C THR A 227 -16.00 1.93 18.71
N ARG A 228 -17.11 2.67 18.79
CA ARG A 228 -18.14 2.66 17.73
C ARG A 228 -17.58 3.13 16.40
N PHE A 229 -16.79 4.20 16.42
CA PHE A 229 -16.12 4.72 15.23
C PHE A 229 -15.11 3.71 14.65
N LEU A 230 -14.29 3.08 15.50
CA LEU A 230 -13.31 2.08 15.06
C LEU A 230 -14.01 0.85 14.45
N PHE A 231 -15.11 0.41 15.03
CA PHE A 231 -15.88 -0.71 14.50
C PHE A 231 -16.53 -0.39 13.14
N ALA A 232 -17.14 0.78 13.01
CA ALA A 232 -17.71 1.24 11.75
C ALA A 232 -16.62 1.37 10.66
N ARG A 233 -15.44 1.91 11.03
CA ARG A 233 -14.30 2.01 10.12
C ARG A 233 -13.75 0.65 9.71
N LEU A 234 -13.74 -0.32 10.60
CA LEU A 234 -13.32 -1.69 10.28
C LEU A 234 -14.22 -2.30 9.21
N LEU A 235 -15.53 -2.27 9.39
CA LEU A 235 -16.50 -2.78 8.40
C LEU A 235 -16.38 -2.05 7.05
N TYR A 236 -16.25 -0.73 7.08
CA TYR A 236 -16.08 0.07 5.88
C TYR A 236 -14.77 -0.25 5.13
N ALA A 237 -13.67 -0.35 5.87
CA ALA A 237 -12.36 -0.65 5.29
C ALA A 237 -12.31 -2.07 4.70
N ASP A 238 -12.94 -3.04 5.36
CA ASP A 238 -13.01 -4.43 4.89
C ASP A 238 -13.81 -4.52 3.57
N GLY A 239 -14.98 -3.87 3.51
CA GLY A 239 -15.79 -3.80 2.29
C GLY A 239 -15.03 -3.14 1.13
N LEU A 240 -14.36 -2.01 1.36
CA LEU A 240 -13.55 -1.36 0.33
C LEU A 240 -12.38 -2.23 -0.13
N ASN A 241 -11.66 -2.85 0.80
CA ASN A 241 -10.53 -3.72 0.46
C ASN A 241 -10.97 -4.90 -0.41
N THR A 242 -12.10 -5.52 -0.09
CA THR A 242 -12.67 -6.60 -0.89
C THR A 242 -12.93 -6.14 -2.33
N ILE A 243 -13.54 -4.97 -2.52
CA ILE A 243 -13.79 -4.40 -3.85
C ILE A 243 -12.47 -4.16 -4.59
N PHE A 244 -11.46 -3.59 -3.95
CA PHE A 244 -10.17 -3.32 -4.60
C PHE A 244 -9.38 -4.59 -4.96
N VAL A 245 -9.42 -5.61 -4.12
CA VAL A 245 -8.67 -6.85 -4.37
C VAL A 245 -9.37 -7.72 -5.42
N MET A 246 -10.69 -7.78 -5.39
CA MET A 246 -11.46 -8.68 -6.25
C MET A 246 -12.04 -7.99 -7.49
N GLY A 247 -12.27 -6.67 -7.44
CA GLY A 247 -12.97 -5.95 -8.51
C GLY A 247 -12.24 -5.87 -9.85
N GLY A 248 -10.95 -6.19 -9.91
CA GLY A 248 -10.19 -6.27 -11.16
C GLY A 248 -10.10 -7.69 -11.74
N ILE A 249 -10.49 -8.70 -10.94
CA ILE A 249 -10.41 -10.12 -11.31
C ILE A 249 -11.78 -10.67 -11.72
N PHE A 250 -12.87 -10.04 -11.28
CA PHE A 250 -14.24 -10.30 -11.72
C PHE A 250 -14.62 -9.42 -12.92
#